data_e1d608d94e98317e526372a575f6319d
#
_entry.id   e1d608d94e98317e526372a575f6319d
#
_cell.length_a   1.000
_cell.length_b   1.000
_cell.length_c   1.000
_cell.angle_alpha   90.00
_cell.angle_beta   90.00
_cell.angle_gamma   90.00
#
_symmetry.space_group_name_H-M   'P 1'
#
loop_
_entity.id
_entity.type
_entity.pdbx_description
1 polymer ?
#
loop_
_entity_poly.entity_id
_entity_poly.type
_entity_poly.pdbx_seq_one_letter_code
_entity_poly.pdbx_strand_id
1 'polypeptide(L)'
;VNITTETVGVNWFLEPIPQEGGSGSGSIIDSRGYILTNTHVIEDATKIFVSLSDGSQYNAKVIGVDRENDLAVLKFDPPANTQLTTIKFGDSDGLKVGQRVLAIGTPFGLTRTLTVGIVSALGRPIQTDKNVIIKNMIQTDTAINPGNSGGPLLDSDGRMIGINTMIYSTSVSYT
;
A
#
# COMPACT_ATOMS: atom_id res chain seq x y z
N VAL A 1 6.73 -3.25 -4.11
CA VAL A 1 7.43 -3.96 -3.02
C VAL A 1 6.45 -4.58 -2.06
N ASN A 2 6.85 -5.65 -1.37
CA ASN A 2 6.12 -6.21 -0.25
C ASN A 2 6.57 -5.54 1.06
N ILE A 3 5.63 -5.26 1.93
CA ILE A 3 5.87 -4.71 3.26
C ILE A 3 5.37 -5.72 4.28
N THR A 4 6.23 -6.11 5.22
CA THR A 4 5.86 -6.94 6.37
C THR A 4 6.27 -6.24 7.64
N THR A 5 5.50 -6.45 8.71
CA THR A 5 5.75 -5.79 9.99
C THR A 5 5.89 -6.80 11.11
N GLU A 6 6.62 -6.42 12.14
CA GLU A 6 6.62 -7.09 13.44
C GLU A 6 5.93 -6.19 14.46
N THR A 7 5.20 -6.81 15.35
CA THR A 7 4.59 -6.18 16.52
C THR A 7 5.11 -6.82 17.80
N VAL A 8 4.77 -6.27 18.96
CA VAL A 8 5.10 -6.88 20.25
C VAL A 8 3.85 -7.54 20.83
N GLY A 9 3.91 -8.84 21.02
CA GLY A 9 2.97 -9.58 21.83
C GLY A 9 3.54 -9.90 23.21
N VAL A 10 2.80 -10.61 24.03
CA VAL A 10 3.26 -11.12 25.32
C VAL A 10 3.11 -12.63 25.36
N ASN A 11 4.12 -13.31 25.96
CA ASN A 11 4.02 -14.74 26.21
C ASN A 11 3.19 -15.04 27.47
N TRP A 12 3.06 -16.32 27.84
CA TRP A 12 2.33 -16.73 29.03
C TRP A 12 2.87 -16.13 30.34
N PHE A 13 4.14 -15.71 30.35
CA PHE A 13 4.80 -15.08 31.52
C PHE A 13 4.71 -13.54 31.47
N LEU A 14 3.90 -12.97 30.58
CA LEU A 14 3.78 -11.52 30.35
C LEU A 14 5.07 -10.84 29.86
N GLU A 15 6.01 -11.62 29.33
CA GLU A 15 7.22 -11.07 28.74
C GLU A 15 6.95 -10.64 27.28
N PRO A 16 7.49 -9.51 26.83
CA PRO A 16 7.32 -9.05 25.45
C PRO A 16 8.04 -9.99 24.47
N ILE A 17 7.33 -10.48 23.47
CA ILE A 17 7.88 -11.29 22.38
C ILE A 17 7.52 -10.67 21.03
N PRO A 18 8.43 -10.73 20.05
CA PRO A 18 8.09 -10.37 18.68
C PRO A 18 6.99 -11.27 18.12
N GLN A 19 6.03 -10.67 17.46
CA GLN A 19 4.97 -11.38 16.71
C GLN A 19 4.92 -10.86 15.28
N GLU A 20 4.49 -11.71 14.38
CA GLU A 20 4.16 -11.25 13.03
C GLU A 20 3.03 -10.22 13.10
N GLY A 21 3.26 -9.09 12.46
CA GLY A 21 2.28 -8.03 12.31
C GLY A 21 1.51 -8.16 11.00
N GLY A 22 1.16 -7.03 10.44
CA GLY A 22 0.49 -6.93 9.15
C GLY A 22 1.42 -7.14 7.96
N SER A 23 0.80 -7.37 6.81
CA SER A 23 1.49 -7.34 5.52
C SER A 23 0.71 -6.49 4.51
N GLY A 24 1.43 -5.90 3.59
CA GLY A 24 0.85 -5.08 2.53
C GLY A 24 1.83 -4.83 1.41
N SER A 25 1.49 -3.89 0.59
CA SER A 25 2.29 -3.49 -0.56
C SER A 25 2.76 -2.04 -0.44
N GLY A 26 3.71 -1.67 -1.28
CA GLY A 26 4.18 -0.30 -1.40
C GLY A 26 4.76 -0.03 -2.78
N SER A 27 4.92 1.25 -3.09
CA SER A 27 5.48 1.73 -4.34
C SER A 27 6.75 2.52 -4.08
N ILE A 28 7.86 2.16 -4.74
CA ILE A 28 9.09 2.96 -4.67
C ILE A 28 8.85 4.24 -5.48
N ILE A 29 8.94 5.38 -4.82
CA ILE A 29 8.69 6.70 -5.42
C ILE A 29 9.97 7.47 -5.72
N ASP A 30 11.10 7.05 -5.14
CA ASP A 30 12.39 7.72 -5.34
C ASP A 30 13.52 6.69 -5.27
N SER A 31 14.53 6.84 -6.13
CA SER A 31 15.69 5.94 -6.24
C SER A 31 16.55 5.87 -4.98
N ARG A 32 16.39 6.81 -4.06
CA ARG A 32 17.02 6.80 -2.74
C ARG A 32 16.38 5.83 -1.77
N GLY A 33 15.31 5.11 -2.16
CA GLY A 33 14.63 4.10 -1.36
C GLY A 33 13.41 4.63 -0.58
N TYR A 34 12.77 5.70 -1.04
CA TYR A 34 11.49 6.14 -0.48
C TYR A 34 10.35 5.32 -1.05
N ILE A 35 9.44 4.91 -0.18
CA ILE A 35 8.30 4.06 -0.50
C ILE A 35 7.03 4.73 0.00
N LEU A 36 6.00 4.74 -0.83
CA LEU A 36 4.66 5.16 -0.48
C LEU A 36 3.79 3.93 -0.22
N THR A 37 3.03 3.95 0.88
CA THR A 37 2.12 2.88 1.32
C THR A 37 0.98 3.48 2.14
N ASN A 38 0.10 2.63 2.71
CA ASN A 38 -0.93 3.07 3.64
C ASN A 38 -0.43 3.10 5.10
N THR A 39 -1.02 3.98 5.90
CA THR A 39 -0.75 4.05 7.35
C THR A 39 -1.17 2.77 8.06
N HIS A 40 -2.35 2.20 7.72
CA HIS A 40 -2.85 0.99 8.37
C HIS A 40 -1.96 -0.24 8.12
N VAL A 41 -1.16 -0.27 7.03
CA VAL A 41 -0.20 -1.36 6.74
C VAL A 41 0.93 -1.40 7.79
N ILE A 42 1.29 -0.24 8.34
CA ILE A 42 2.41 -0.09 9.28
C ILE A 42 1.96 0.24 10.70
N GLU A 43 0.66 0.21 10.96
CA GLU A 43 0.11 0.53 12.27
C GLU A 43 0.59 -0.48 13.30
N ASP A 44 0.94 0.00 14.50
CA ASP A 44 1.47 -0.79 15.62
C ASP A 44 2.77 -1.57 15.32
N ALA A 45 3.41 -1.30 14.16
CA ALA A 45 4.66 -1.93 13.81
C ALA A 45 5.82 -1.46 14.70
N THR A 46 6.53 -2.39 15.30
CA THR A 46 7.80 -2.13 15.98
C THR A 46 8.99 -2.24 15.03
N LYS A 47 8.85 -3.08 13.99
CA LYS A 47 9.79 -3.17 12.88
C LYS A 47 9.04 -3.29 11.56
N ILE A 48 9.64 -2.73 10.52
CA ILE A 48 9.10 -2.75 9.18
C ILE A 48 10.17 -3.31 8.24
N PHE A 49 9.79 -4.31 7.46
CA PHE A 49 10.65 -4.92 6.45
C PHE A 49 10.07 -4.66 5.07
N VAL A 50 10.94 -4.38 4.13
CA VAL A 50 10.61 -4.21 2.72
C VAL A 50 11.32 -5.27 1.92
N SER A 51 10.55 -6.07 1.17
CA SER A 51 11.09 -7.08 0.27
C SER A 51 10.97 -6.61 -1.18
N LEU A 52 12.07 -6.63 -1.91
CA LEU A 52 12.13 -6.29 -3.31
C LEU A 52 11.81 -7.51 -4.20
N SER A 53 11.80 -7.26 -5.49
CA SER A 53 11.44 -8.27 -6.50
C SER A 53 12.47 -9.39 -6.67
N ASP A 54 13.69 -9.14 -6.29
CA ASP A 54 14.79 -10.10 -6.32
C ASP A 54 14.86 -10.98 -5.07
N GLY A 55 13.92 -10.79 -4.11
CA GLY A 55 13.87 -11.49 -2.83
C GLY A 55 14.71 -10.85 -1.73
N SER A 56 15.44 -9.77 -2.02
CA SER A 56 16.19 -9.05 -0.99
C SER A 56 15.24 -8.35 -0.01
N GLN A 57 15.61 -8.34 1.26
CA GLN A 57 14.83 -7.74 2.34
C GLN A 57 15.65 -6.70 3.09
N TYR A 58 15.01 -5.59 3.40
CA TYR A 58 15.62 -4.44 4.08
C TYR A 58 14.75 -3.95 5.21
N ASN A 59 15.39 -3.48 6.28
CA ASN A 59 14.69 -2.71 7.32
C ASN A 59 14.32 -1.33 6.77
N ALA A 60 13.09 -0.91 7.05
CA ALA A 60 12.61 0.41 6.68
C ALA A 60 12.24 1.23 7.92
N LYS A 61 12.30 2.54 7.77
CA LYS A 61 11.92 3.52 8.79
C LYS A 61 10.75 4.34 8.29
N VAL A 62 9.85 4.73 9.20
CA VAL A 62 8.77 5.67 8.90
C VAL A 62 9.36 7.07 8.81
N ILE A 63 9.12 7.75 7.69
CA ILE A 63 9.52 9.15 7.46
C ILE A 63 8.38 10.11 7.78
N GLY A 64 7.16 9.72 7.44
CA GLY A 64 5.97 10.51 7.72
C GLY A 64 4.70 9.70 7.52
N VAL A 65 3.64 10.14 8.18
CA VAL A 65 2.30 9.55 8.08
C VAL A 65 1.26 10.65 7.96
N ASP A 66 0.27 10.40 7.12
CA ASP A 66 -0.96 11.15 7.02
C ASP A 66 -2.13 10.21 7.37
N ARG A 67 -2.59 10.29 8.61
CA ARG A 67 -3.66 9.42 9.12
C ARG A 67 -5.02 9.76 8.53
N GLU A 68 -5.24 11.02 8.12
CA GLU A 68 -6.51 11.45 7.55
C GLU A 68 -6.74 10.84 6.16
N ASN A 69 -5.65 10.68 5.39
CA ASN A 69 -5.70 10.10 4.05
C ASN A 69 -5.17 8.66 4.00
N ASP A 70 -4.86 8.05 5.15
CA ASP A 70 -4.31 6.70 5.27
C ASP A 70 -3.02 6.51 4.46
N LEU A 71 -2.10 7.50 4.48
CA LEU A 71 -0.85 7.46 3.73
C LEU A 71 0.36 7.41 4.66
N ALA A 72 1.39 6.68 4.24
CA ALA A 72 2.68 6.64 4.93
C ALA A 72 3.83 6.63 3.93
N VAL A 73 4.91 7.29 4.30
CA VAL A 73 6.18 7.26 3.57
C VAL A 73 7.21 6.53 4.41
N LEU A 74 7.80 5.51 3.83
CA LEU A 74 8.89 4.74 4.41
C LEU A 74 10.20 5.04 3.69
N LYS A 75 11.32 4.74 4.35
CA LYS A 75 12.66 4.82 3.79
C LYS A 75 13.44 3.57 4.16
N PHE A 76 14.01 2.91 3.18
CA PHE A 76 15.08 1.93 3.38
C PHE A 76 16.36 2.40 2.69
N ASP A 77 17.50 1.84 3.09
CA ASP A 77 18.79 2.18 2.52
C ASP A 77 19.21 1.05 1.56
N PRO A 78 19.05 1.25 0.24
CA PRO A 78 19.50 0.28 -0.74
C PRO A 78 21.02 0.20 -0.77
N PRO A 79 21.63 -0.98 -1.06
CA PRO A 79 23.07 -1.08 -1.27
C PRO A 79 23.56 -0.12 -2.35
N ALA A 80 24.82 0.30 -2.25
CA ALA A 80 25.45 1.12 -3.29
C ALA A 80 25.33 0.44 -4.66
N ASN A 81 25.00 1.21 -5.68
CA ASN A 81 24.79 0.76 -7.07
C ASN A 81 23.51 -0.10 -7.32
N THR A 82 22.59 -0.20 -6.36
CA THR A 82 21.27 -0.83 -6.60
C THR A 82 20.44 0.09 -7.48
N GLN A 83 20.04 -0.39 -8.66
CA GLN A 83 19.07 0.32 -9.51
C GLN A 83 17.65 -0.01 -9.03
N LEU A 84 17.00 0.96 -8.41
CA LEU A 84 15.60 0.87 -8.03
C LEU A 84 14.72 1.41 -9.16
N THR A 85 13.74 0.61 -9.56
CA THR A 85 12.69 1.09 -10.47
C THR A 85 11.67 1.89 -9.68
N THR A 86 11.53 3.17 -10.00
CA THR A 86 10.57 4.06 -9.38
C THR A 86 9.28 4.13 -10.18
N ILE A 87 8.15 4.28 -9.49
CA ILE A 87 6.86 4.49 -10.13
C ILE A 87 6.75 5.94 -10.64
N LYS A 88 6.08 6.13 -11.77
CA LYS A 88 5.72 7.46 -12.27
C LYS A 88 4.33 7.82 -11.77
N PHE A 89 4.14 9.05 -11.34
CA PHE A 89 2.81 9.56 -10.99
C PHE A 89 2.03 9.94 -12.25
N GLY A 90 0.74 9.61 -12.24
CA GLY A 90 -0.25 10.04 -13.21
C GLY A 90 -1.06 11.23 -12.71
N ASP A 91 -2.10 11.56 -13.44
CA ASP A 91 -3.05 12.64 -13.09
C ASP A 91 -4.38 12.02 -12.69
N SER A 92 -4.69 12.05 -11.39
CA SER A 92 -5.96 11.54 -10.86
C SER A 92 -7.14 12.50 -11.08
N ASP A 93 -6.89 13.79 -11.29
CA ASP A 93 -7.94 14.77 -11.52
C ASP A 93 -8.55 14.63 -12.92
N GLY A 94 -7.77 14.11 -13.87
CA GLY A 94 -8.21 13.85 -15.23
C GLY A 94 -8.96 12.53 -15.43
N LEU A 95 -9.17 11.72 -14.39
CA LEU A 95 -9.83 10.41 -14.50
C LEU A 95 -11.28 10.52 -14.92
N LYS A 96 -11.75 9.49 -15.63
CA LYS A 96 -13.15 9.36 -16.07
C LYS A 96 -13.71 7.99 -15.68
N VAL A 97 -14.98 7.96 -15.31
CA VAL A 97 -15.72 6.72 -15.11
C VAL A 97 -15.68 5.89 -16.40
N GLY A 98 -15.42 4.58 -16.27
CA GLY A 98 -15.21 3.67 -17.39
C GLY A 98 -13.74 3.56 -17.84
N GLN A 99 -12.84 4.42 -17.35
CA GLN A 99 -11.41 4.33 -17.66
C GLN A 99 -10.81 3.08 -17.06
N ARG A 100 -9.98 2.35 -17.85
CA ARG A 100 -9.29 1.14 -17.41
C ARG A 100 -8.24 1.49 -16.35
N VAL A 101 -8.19 0.67 -15.31
CA VAL A 101 -7.19 0.76 -14.23
C VAL A 101 -6.63 -0.62 -13.89
N LEU A 102 -5.44 -0.63 -13.32
CA LEU A 102 -4.73 -1.83 -12.90
C LEU A 102 -4.29 -1.67 -11.46
N ALA A 103 -4.59 -2.64 -10.61
CA ALA A 103 -4.08 -2.68 -9.25
C ALA A 103 -2.96 -3.72 -9.12
N ILE A 104 -1.87 -3.33 -8.49
CA ILE A 104 -0.76 -4.23 -8.19
C ILE A 104 -0.63 -4.37 -6.68
N GLY A 105 -0.42 -5.61 -6.24
CA GLY A 105 -0.11 -5.93 -4.87
C GLY A 105 0.76 -7.16 -4.74
N THR A 106 1.19 -7.43 -3.52
CA THR A 106 1.99 -8.61 -3.19
C THR A 106 1.32 -9.31 -2.00
N PRO A 107 0.15 -9.94 -2.23
CA PRO A 107 -0.56 -10.63 -1.16
C PRO A 107 0.32 -11.76 -0.60
N PHE A 108 0.41 -11.84 0.72
CA PHE A 108 1.12 -12.90 1.44
C PHE A 108 2.61 -13.06 1.10
N GLY A 109 3.26 -12.05 0.52
CA GLY A 109 4.70 -12.07 0.22
C GLY A 109 5.16 -13.06 -0.86
N LEU A 110 4.25 -13.84 -1.46
CA LEU A 110 4.62 -14.99 -2.31
C LEU A 110 4.40 -14.76 -3.80
N THR A 111 3.43 -13.95 -4.21
CA THR A 111 3.15 -13.73 -5.63
C THR A 111 2.68 -12.30 -5.87
N ARG A 112 3.28 -11.66 -6.85
CA ARG A 112 2.78 -10.38 -7.37
C ARG A 112 1.44 -10.62 -8.04
N THR A 113 0.42 -9.91 -7.59
CA THR A 113 -0.91 -9.98 -8.19
C THR A 113 -1.16 -8.71 -8.97
N LEU A 114 -1.62 -8.86 -10.19
CA LEU A 114 -2.14 -7.81 -11.04
C LEU A 114 -3.61 -8.06 -11.26
N THR A 115 -4.45 -7.10 -10.92
CA THR A 115 -5.88 -7.13 -11.22
C THR A 115 -6.24 -5.96 -12.12
N VAL A 116 -7.27 -6.13 -12.95
CA VAL A 116 -7.71 -5.16 -13.94
C VAL A 116 -9.18 -4.87 -13.75
N GLY A 117 -9.55 -3.63 -13.88
CA GLY A 117 -10.93 -3.16 -13.81
C GLY A 117 -11.07 -1.78 -14.44
N ILE A 118 -12.10 -1.08 -14.03
CA ILE A 118 -12.40 0.29 -14.47
C ILE A 118 -12.65 1.21 -13.28
N VAL A 119 -12.55 2.50 -13.52
CA VAL A 119 -13.06 3.52 -12.60
C VAL A 119 -14.59 3.43 -12.59
N SER A 120 -15.20 3.09 -11.45
CA SER A 120 -16.66 2.97 -11.28
C SER A 120 -17.29 4.27 -10.81
N ALA A 121 -16.58 5.03 -9.97
CA ALA A 121 -16.98 6.38 -9.52
C ALA A 121 -15.76 7.16 -9.01
N LEU A 122 -15.92 8.47 -8.87
CA LEU A 122 -14.89 9.39 -8.39
C LEU A 122 -15.43 10.26 -7.26
N GLY A 123 -14.50 10.78 -6.43
CA GLY A 123 -14.82 11.77 -5.40
C GLY A 123 -15.68 11.23 -4.25
N ARG A 124 -15.72 9.93 -4.01
CA ARG A 124 -16.54 9.36 -2.94
C ARG A 124 -15.86 9.51 -1.58
N PRO A 125 -16.57 10.06 -0.58
CA PRO A 125 -16.11 9.98 0.80
C PRO A 125 -16.39 8.58 1.36
N ILE A 126 -15.42 8.01 2.08
CA ILE A 126 -15.56 6.71 2.74
C ILE A 126 -15.25 6.86 4.21
N GLN A 127 -16.12 6.37 5.06
CA GLN A 127 -15.90 6.29 6.49
C GLN A 127 -15.23 4.97 6.85
N THR A 128 -14.08 5.04 7.50
CA THR A 128 -13.36 3.88 8.03
C THR A 128 -13.98 3.39 9.34
N ASP A 129 -13.66 2.19 9.78
CA ASP A 129 -14.09 1.62 11.06
C ASP A 129 -13.66 2.46 12.27
N LYS A 130 -12.62 3.29 12.10
CA LYS A 130 -12.13 4.24 13.12
C LYS A 130 -12.81 5.60 13.08
N ASN A 131 -13.95 5.72 12.38
CA ASN A 131 -14.70 6.98 12.18
C ASN A 131 -13.89 8.09 11.47
N VAL A 132 -12.82 7.77 10.77
CA VAL A 132 -12.11 8.69 9.89
C VAL A 132 -12.80 8.69 8.53
N ILE A 133 -13.03 9.88 7.96
CA ILE A 133 -13.61 10.02 6.62
C ILE A 133 -12.48 10.35 5.65
N ILE A 134 -12.14 9.39 4.81
CA ILE A 134 -11.22 9.59 3.69
C ILE A 134 -12.02 10.16 2.51
N LYS A 135 -11.58 11.30 2.00
CA LYS A 135 -12.27 12.00 0.90
C LYS A 135 -11.63 11.68 -0.45
N ASN A 136 -12.39 11.98 -1.52
CA ASN A 136 -11.91 11.88 -2.90
C ASN A 136 -11.43 10.49 -3.33
N MET A 137 -12.06 9.44 -2.78
CA MET A 137 -11.70 8.06 -3.13
C MET A 137 -12.13 7.74 -4.57
N ILE A 138 -11.28 6.97 -5.24
CA ILE A 138 -11.57 6.37 -6.54
C ILE A 138 -12.26 5.03 -6.28
N GLN A 139 -13.50 4.87 -6.74
CA GLN A 139 -14.17 3.58 -6.70
C GLN A 139 -13.83 2.80 -7.97
N THR A 140 -13.49 1.53 -7.81
CA THR A 140 -13.18 0.62 -8.92
C THR A 140 -13.79 -0.75 -8.69
N ASP A 141 -14.02 -1.51 -9.76
CA ASP A 141 -14.38 -2.93 -9.72
C ASP A 141 -13.15 -3.84 -9.81
N THR A 142 -11.95 -3.24 -9.84
CA THR A 142 -10.68 -3.97 -9.75
C THR A 142 -10.65 -4.75 -8.42
N ALA A 143 -10.34 -6.04 -8.47
CA ALA A 143 -10.28 -6.85 -7.27
C ALA A 143 -9.15 -6.39 -6.33
N ILE A 144 -9.52 -5.77 -5.22
CA ILE A 144 -8.63 -5.40 -4.13
C ILE A 144 -8.83 -6.41 -3.00
N ASN A 145 -7.77 -7.10 -2.62
CA ASN A 145 -7.77 -8.13 -1.59
C ASN A 145 -6.68 -7.83 -0.53
N PRO A 146 -6.72 -8.49 0.64
CA PRO A 146 -5.65 -8.40 1.61
C PRO A 146 -4.27 -8.63 0.98
N GLY A 147 -3.33 -7.69 1.23
CA GLY A 147 -2.00 -7.67 0.62
C GLY A 147 -1.86 -6.73 -0.58
N ASN A 148 -2.94 -6.31 -1.23
CA ASN A 148 -2.90 -5.25 -2.24
C ASN A 148 -2.85 -3.84 -1.61
N SER A 149 -3.31 -3.69 -0.36
CA SER A 149 -3.28 -2.41 0.38
C SER A 149 -1.88 -1.81 0.38
N GLY A 150 -1.78 -0.52 0.09
CA GLY A 150 -0.53 0.23 -0.06
C GLY A 150 0.13 0.10 -1.43
N GLY A 151 -0.31 -0.84 -2.26
CA GLY A 151 0.14 -0.97 -3.63
C GLY A 151 -0.48 0.08 -4.56
N PRO A 152 0.07 0.26 -5.78
CA PRO A 152 -0.42 1.26 -6.70
C PRO A 152 -1.70 0.84 -7.42
N LEU A 153 -2.60 1.82 -7.62
CA LEU A 153 -3.57 1.80 -8.70
C LEU A 153 -2.97 2.57 -9.88
N LEU A 154 -2.96 1.97 -11.06
CA LEU A 154 -2.33 2.49 -12.25
C LEU A 154 -3.35 2.80 -13.32
N ASP A 155 -3.05 3.79 -14.16
CA ASP A 155 -3.69 4.00 -15.45
C ASP A 155 -3.18 3.02 -16.51
N SER A 156 -3.70 3.11 -17.73
CA SER A 156 -3.31 2.25 -18.86
C SER A 156 -1.86 2.48 -19.33
N ASP A 157 -1.24 3.61 -18.96
CA ASP A 157 0.16 3.93 -19.26
C ASP A 157 1.11 3.46 -18.14
N GLY A 158 0.58 2.81 -17.09
CA GLY A 158 1.35 2.34 -15.94
C GLY A 158 1.76 3.44 -14.98
N ARG A 159 1.07 4.59 -15.00
CA ARG A 159 1.29 5.69 -14.07
C ARG A 159 0.37 5.54 -12.85
N MET A 160 0.90 5.82 -11.68
CA MET A 160 0.16 5.73 -10.42
C MET A 160 -0.84 6.88 -10.30
N ILE A 161 -2.11 6.53 -10.17
CA ILE A 161 -3.24 7.46 -10.03
C ILE A 161 -3.92 7.34 -8.67
N GLY A 162 -3.55 6.34 -7.87
CA GLY A 162 -4.07 6.10 -6.54
C GLY A 162 -3.27 5.02 -5.79
N ILE A 163 -3.65 4.80 -4.55
CA ILE A 163 -3.10 3.75 -3.67
C ILE A 163 -4.24 2.84 -3.27
N ASN A 164 -4.07 1.54 -3.49
CA ASN A 164 -5.07 0.55 -3.12
C ASN A 164 -5.26 0.54 -1.61
N THR A 165 -6.46 0.80 -1.17
CA THR A 165 -6.84 0.77 0.25
C THR A 165 -7.97 -0.22 0.40
N MET A 166 -7.79 -1.24 1.24
CA MET A 166 -8.86 -2.17 1.53
C MET A 166 -9.77 -1.55 2.58
N ILE A 167 -10.99 -1.23 2.16
CA ILE A 167 -12.06 -0.84 3.08
C ILE A 167 -13.02 -2.03 3.16
N TYR A 168 -13.29 -2.48 4.36
CA TYR A 168 -14.26 -3.54 4.65
C TYR A 168 -15.67 -3.09 4.23
N SER A 169 -16.00 -3.32 2.96
CA SER A 169 -17.36 -3.26 2.48
C SER A 169 -17.63 -4.53 1.69
N THR A 170 -18.72 -5.19 2.00
CA THR A 170 -19.06 -6.52 1.48
C THR A 170 -19.34 -6.58 -0.02
N SER A 171 -19.17 -5.48 -0.76
CA SER A 171 -19.57 -5.42 -2.18
C SER A 171 -18.81 -4.44 -3.09
N VAL A 172 -17.86 -3.62 -2.60
CA VAL A 172 -17.20 -2.60 -3.45
C VAL A 172 -15.74 -2.38 -3.04
N SER A 173 -14.82 -2.35 -4.01
CA SER A 173 -13.42 -1.98 -3.79
C SER A 173 -13.21 -0.47 -3.95
N TYR A 174 -12.37 0.12 -3.11
CA TYR A 174 -11.98 1.54 -3.13
C TYR A 174 -10.45 1.68 -3.14
N THR A 175 -10.00 2.76 -3.73
CA THR A 175 -8.59 3.17 -3.80
C THR A 175 -8.43 4.68 -3.71
#